data_0e39be8d410381799c2b65dca8af805c
#
_entry.id   0e39be8d410381799c2b65dca8af805c
#
_cell.length_a   1.000
_cell.length_b   1.000
_cell.length_c   1.000
_cell.angle_alpha   90.00
_cell.angle_beta   90.00
_cell.angle_gamma   90.00
#
_symmetry.space_group_name_H-M   'P 1'
#
loop_
_entity.id
_entity.type
_entity.pdbx_description
1 polymer ?
#
loop_
_entity_poly.entity_id
_entity_poly.type
_entity_poly.pdbx_seq_one_letter_code
_entity_poly.pdbx_strand_id
1 'polypeptide(L)'
;SADWHLDSPFGGFTQAQRKLLIQEQRKIPGKIADLCRREECDMVLLAGDLFDGEASWETLAVLKKALADCGVPVLIAPGNHDYCAPGSPWLEESWPENVHVFTGGLESVVIGALDCRVYGAGYQSMDCPGLLEGFRAQGGERYQVAVLHGDPSLAKSPSCPITTAQVRDSHLHYLALGHIHKAGAFQAGRTLCAWPGCPMGRGWDETGPKGVYLVTLED
;
A
#
# COMPACT_ATOMS: atom_id res chain seq x y z
N SER A 1 1.77 3.87 3.45
CA SER A 1 0.78 4.62 2.68
C SER A 1 -0.03 3.68 1.78
N ALA A 2 -1.19 4.12 1.27
CA ALA A 2 -2.06 3.33 0.38
C ALA A 2 -3.03 4.25 -0.38
N ASP A 3 -3.80 3.68 -1.30
CA ASP A 3 -4.98 4.29 -1.91
C ASP A 3 -4.71 5.66 -2.54
N TRP A 4 -3.65 5.74 -3.36
CA TRP A 4 -3.27 6.98 -4.04
C TRP A 4 -4.16 7.27 -5.23
N HIS A 5 -4.60 6.22 -5.93
CA HIS A 5 -5.43 6.25 -7.12
C HIS A 5 -4.96 7.26 -8.15
N LEU A 6 -3.65 7.23 -8.47
CA LEU A 6 -3.07 8.11 -9.47
C LEU A 6 -3.80 7.96 -10.81
N ASP A 7 -3.92 9.06 -11.52
CA ASP A 7 -4.69 9.19 -12.78
C ASP A 7 -6.21 8.95 -12.63
N SER A 8 -6.74 9.15 -11.41
CA SER A 8 -8.18 9.09 -11.15
C SER A 8 -8.95 10.04 -12.07
N PRO A 9 -10.11 9.62 -12.64
CA PRO A 9 -10.82 10.40 -13.64
C PRO A 9 -11.51 11.66 -13.09
N PHE A 10 -11.67 11.79 -11.77
CA PHE A 10 -12.35 12.92 -11.10
C PHE A 10 -13.69 13.30 -11.76
N GLY A 11 -14.57 12.30 -11.97
CA GLY A 11 -15.79 12.40 -12.76
C GLY A 11 -16.78 13.50 -12.33
N GLY A 12 -16.78 13.87 -11.04
CA GLY A 12 -17.66 14.90 -10.48
C GLY A 12 -17.21 16.36 -10.66
N PHE A 13 -16.10 16.59 -11.41
CA PHE A 13 -15.47 17.90 -11.54
C PHE A 13 -15.43 18.40 -13.00
N THR A 14 -15.35 19.74 -13.18
CA THR A 14 -15.14 20.34 -14.51
C THR A 14 -13.78 19.97 -15.08
N GLN A 15 -13.60 20.09 -16.40
CA GLN A 15 -12.32 19.78 -17.06
C GLN A 15 -11.14 20.56 -16.48
N ALA A 16 -11.32 21.85 -16.19
CA ALA A 16 -10.28 22.67 -15.57
C ALA A 16 -9.91 22.19 -14.16
N GLN A 17 -10.91 21.83 -13.36
CA GLN A 17 -10.70 21.27 -12.01
C GLN A 17 -10.01 19.91 -12.06
N ARG A 18 -10.43 19.01 -12.95
CA ARG A 18 -9.79 17.69 -13.14
C ARG A 18 -8.31 17.83 -13.43
N LYS A 19 -7.94 18.73 -14.35
CA LYS A 19 -6.52 18.98 -14.68
C LYS A 19 -5.71 19.39 -13.46
N LEU A 20 -6.23 20.28 -12.62
CA LEU A 20 -5.57 20.68 -11.37
C LEU A 20 -5.48 19.53 -10.37
N LEU A 21 -6.55 18.77 -10.20
CA LEU A 21 -6.59 17.64 -9.26
C LEU A 21 -5.59 16.55 -9.65
N ILE A 22 -5.51 16.18 -10.93
CA ILE A 22 -4.50 15.23 -11.44
C ILE A 22 -3.07 15.76 -11.20
N GLN A 23 -2.82 17.04 -11.41
CA GLN A 23 -1.51 17.63 -11.15
C GLN A 23 -1.16 17.59 -9.65
N GLU A 24 -2.10 17.86 -8.76
CA GLU A 24 -1.89 17.77 -7.30
C GLU A 24 -1.68 16.31 -6.87
N GLN A 25 -2.45 15.38 -7.42
CA GLN A 25 -2.33 13.95 -7.12
C GLN A 25 -0.95 13.41 -7.52
N ARG A 26 -0.43 13.80 -8.67
CA ARG A 26 0.92 13.43 -9.13
C ARG A 26 2.06 13.95 -8.25
N LYS A 27 1.79 14.87 -7.32
CA LYS A 27 2.77 15.31 -6.32
C LYS A 27 2.87 14.35 -5.12
N ILE A 28 1.90 13.46 -4.93
CA ILE A 28 1.84 12.54 -3.79
C ILE A 28 3.11 11.70 -3.67
N PRO A 29 3.59 11.00 -4.72
CA PRO A 29 4.79 10.19 -4.64
C PRO A 29 6.01 10.97 -4.16
N GLY A 30 6.22 12.17 -4.71
CA GLY A 30 7.33 13.05 -4.31
C GLY A 30 7.23 13.52 -2.86
N LYS A 31 6.02 13.89 -2.40
CA LYS A 31 5.79 14.28 -1.00
C LYS A 31 6.09 13.13 -0.02
N ILE A 32 5.79 11.88 -0.42
CA ILE A 32 6.07 10.69 0.39
C ILE A 32 7.58 10.42 0.42
N ALA A 33 8.28 10.53 -0.70
CA ALA A 33 9.73 10.39 -0.74
C ALA A 33 10.43 11.47 0.11
N ASP A 34 9.95 12.73 0.04
CA ASP A 34 10.46 13.82 0.88
C ASP A 34 10.21 13.56 2.36
N LEU A 35 9.02 13.07 2.72
CA LEU A 35 8.69 12.67 4.09
C LEU A 35 9.59 11.55 4.58
N CYS A 36 9.76 10.49 3.77
CA CYS A 36 10.60 9.35 4.08
C CYS A 36 12.03 9.79 4.43
N ARG A 37 12.63 10.66 3.61
CA ARG A 37 13.98 11.19 3.86
C ARG A 37 14.05 12.09 5.10
N ARG A 38 13.07 12.97 5.28
CA ARG A 38 13.03 13.92 6.41
C ARG A 38 12.88 13.21 7.75
N GLU A 39 12.06 12.18 7.81
CA GLU A 39 11.80 11.38 9.01
C GLU A 39 12.76 10.19 9.15
N GLU A 40 13.77 10.10 8.26
CA GLU A 40 14.79 9.05 8.28
C GLU A 40 14.21 7.63 8.35
N CYS A 41 13.16 7.36 7.53
CA CYS A 41 12.51 6.05 7.53
C CYS A 41 13.44 4.96 7.01
N ASP A 42 13.39 3.77 7.61
CA ASP A 42 14.18 2.60 7.19
C ASP A 42 13.55 1.83 6.03
N MET A 43 12.24 1.94 5.82
CA MET A 43 11.52 1.34 4.71
C MET A 43 10.20 2.09 4.42
N VAL A 44 9.62 1.83 3.25
CA VAL A 44 8.30 2.31 2.86
C VAL A 44 7.41 1.14 2.50
N LEU A 45 6.20 1.10 3.06
CA LEU A 45 5.17 0.12 2.75
C LEU A 45 4.02 0.80 1.99
N LEU A 46 3.71 0.29 0.80
CA LEU A 46 2.64 0.79 -0.07
C LEU A 46 1.58 -0.30 -0.26
N ALA A 47 0.45 -0.11 0.39
CA ALA A 47 -0.57 -1.15 0.52
C ALA A 47 -1.68 -1.03 -0.55
N GLY A 48 -1.27 -0.87 -1.81
CA GLY A 48 -2.11 -1.01 -3.00
C GLY A 48 -2.92 0.21 -3.40
N ASP A 49 -3.62 0.05 -4.52
CA ASP A 49 -4.40 1.09 -5.18
C ASP A 49 -3.59 2.36 -5.43
N LEU A 50 -2.36 2.20 -5.96
CA LEU A 50 -1.52 3.33 -6.34
C LEU A 50 -2.00 3.97 -7.65
N PHE A 51 -2.64 3.18 -8.53
CA PHE A 51 -3.27 3.65 -9.76
C PHE A 51 -4.79 3.44 -9.70
N ASP A 52 -5.52 4.22 -10.49
CA ASP A 52 -6.97 4.03 -10.70
C ASP A 52 -7.22 3.42 -12.09
N GLY A 53 -6.78 2.18 -12.28
CA GLY A 53 -6.76 1.48 -13.56
C GLY A 53 -5.46 1.71 -14.35
N GLU A 54 -5.58 2.16 -15.60
CA GLU A 54 -4.41 2.42 -16.45
C GLU A 54 -3.60 3.63 -15.97
N ALA A 55 -2.28 3.44 -15.89
CA ALA A 55 -1.35 4.51 -15.53
C ALA A 55 -0.79 5.20 -16.78
N SER A 56 -0.81 6.53 -16.81
CA SER A 56 -0.15 7.28 -17.87
C SER A 56 1.38 7.20 -17.74
N TRP A 57 2.07 7.36 -18.88
CA TRP A 57 3.54 7.32 -18.87
C TRP A 57 4.15 8.42 -17.99
N GLU A 58 3.53 9.60 -17.93
CA GLU A 58 3.96 10.69 -17.07
C GLU A 58 3.85 10.31 -15.59
N THR A 59 2.76 9.67 -15.22
CA THR A 59 2.53 9.20 -13.85
C THR A 59 3.53 8.10 -13.48
N LEU A 60 3.79 7.15 -14.37
CA LEU A 60 4.81 6.12 -14.17
C LEU A 60 6.21 6.72 -13.98
N ALA A 61 6.59 7.70 -14.80
CA ALA A 61 7.89 8.37 -14.69
C ALA A 61 8.05 9.09 -13.34
N VAL A 62 7.01 9.82 -12.91
CA VAL A 62 7.00 10.51 -11.61
C VAL A 62 7.07 9.52 -10.45
N LEU A 63 6.28 8.43 -10.53
CA LEU A 63 6.27 7.40 -9.50
C LEU A 63 7.64 6.73 -9.37
N LYS A 64 8.19 6.21 -10.47
CA LYS A 64 9.51 5.55 -10.46
C LYS A 64 10.61 6.43 -9.87
N LYS A 65 10.62 7.71 -10.30
CA LYS A 65 11.58 8.68 -9.74
C LYS A 65 11.41 8.83 -8.23
N ALA A 66 10.18 9.02 -7.75
CA ALA A 66 9.91 9.22 -6.32
C ALA A 66 10.27 7.98 -5.49
N LEU A 67 9.97 6.77 -6.00
CA LEU A 67 10.33 5.52 -5.32
C LEU A 67 11.84 5.34 -5.24
N ALA A 68 12.58 5.65 -6.30
CA ALA A 68 14.06 5.68 -6.27
C ALA A 68 14.59 6.71 -5.26
N ASP A 69 14.00 7.90 -5.25
CA ASP A 69 14.39 9.01 -4.36
C ASP A 69 14.15 8.70 -2.86
N CYS A 70 13.35 7.69 -2.51
CA CYS A 70 13.23 7.22 -1.12
C CYS A 70 14.57 6.73 -0.57
N GLY A 71 15.41 6.09 -1.38
CA GLY A 71 16.73 5.60 -1.00
C GLY A 71 16.73 4.42 -0.02
N VAL A 72 15.57 3.91 0.35
CA VAL A 72 15.34 2.79 1.27
C VAL A 72 14.46 1.73 0.59
N PRO A 73 14.38 0.49 1.10
CA PRO A 73 13.48 -0.51 0.56
C PRO A 73 12.03 -0.02 0.50
N VAL A 74 11.39 -0.19 -0.65
CA VAL A 74 9.97 0.10 -0.87
C VAL A 74 9.26 -1.19 -1.24
N LEU A 75 8.29 -1.61 -0.44
CA LEU A 75 7.54 -2.85 -0.62
C LEU A 75 6.11 -2.49 -1.03
N ILE A 76 5.66 -3.01 -2.18
CA ILE A 76 4.36 -2.66 -2.78
C ILE A 76 3.50 -3.91 -2.90
N ALA A 77 2.30 -3.87 -2.36
CA ALA A 77 1.27 -4.89 -2.52
C ALA A 77 0.13 -4.31 -3.38
N PRO A 78 0.07 -4.58 -4.70
CA PRO A 78 -0.99 -4.09 -5.59
C PRO A 78 -2.40 -4.43 -5.09
N GLY A 79 -3.34 -3.50 -5.28
CA GLY A 79 -4.72 -3.62 -4.82
C GLY A 79 -5.69 -4.02 -5.95
N ASN A 80 -6.98 -3.76 -5.71
CA ASN A 80 -8.02 -4.16 -6.66
C ASN A 80 -8.21 -3.17 -7.82
N HIS A 81 -7.77 -1.92 -7.71
CA HIS A 81 -7.78 -0.98 -8.83
C HIS A 81 -6.55 -1.09 -9.72
N ASP A 82 -5.46 -1.65 -9.21
CA ASP A 82 -4.19 -1.77 -9.92
C ASP A 82 -3.60 -3.19 -9.89
N TYR A 83 -4.48 -4.21 -9.94
CA TYR A 83 -4.09 -5.61 -9.84
C TYR A 83 -3.11 -6.09 -10.92
N CYS A 84 -2.35 -7.16 -10.60
CA CYS A 84 -1.34 -7.76 -11.46
C CYS A 84 -1.97 -8.62 -12.58
N ALA A 85 -2.43 -7.97 -13.65
CA ALA A 85 -2.89 -8.65 -14.87
C ALA A 85 -1.89 -8.42 -16.02
N PRO A 86 -1.93 -9.24 -17.09
CA PRO A 86 -1.17 -8.95 -18.30
C PRO A 86 -1.41 -7.52 -18.78
N GLY A 87 -0.32 -6.78 -19.03
CA GLY A 87 -0.38 -5.35 -19.39
C GLY A 87 -0.38 -4.40 -18.18
N SER A 88 -0.44 -4.89 -16.93
CA SER A 88 -0.35 -4.02 -15.78
C SER A 88 1.08 -3.46 -15.61
N PRO A 89 1.22 -2.21 -15.15
CA PRO A 89 2.55 -1.63 -14.92
C PRO A 89 3.41 -2.44 -13.96
N TRP A 90 2.78 -3.18 -13.04
CA TRP A 90 3.50 -4.00 -12.06
C TRP A 90 4.26 -5.15 -12.70
N LEU A 91 3.80 -5.67 -13.85
CA LEU A 91 4.41 -6.80 -14.57
C LEU A 91 5.26 -6.33 -15.76
N GLU A 92 4.90 -5.23 -16.41
CA GLU A 92 5.53 -4.81 -17.68
C GLU A 92 6.67 -3.81 -17.49
N GLU A 93 6.67 -3.07 -16.38
CA GLU A 93 7.63 -2.01 -16.15
C GLU A 93 8.84 -2.47 -15.33
N SER A 94 10.02 -1.91 -15.66
CA SER A 94 11.20 -2.05 -14.80
C SER A 94 11.11 -1.07 -13.63
N TRP A 95 11.13 -1.55 -12.42
CA TRP A 95 11.10 -0.75 -11.19
C TRP A 95 12.52 -0.47 -10.69
N PRO A 96 12.74 0.61 -9.89
CA PRO A 96 14.04 0.87 -9.25
C PRO A 96 14.51 -0.29 -8.37
N GLU A 97 15.83 -0.45 -8.22
CA GLU A 97 16.43 -1.57 -7.48
C GLU A 97 15.99 -1.68 -6.01
N ASN A 98 15.62 -0.56 -5.40
CA ASN A 98 15.11 -0.53 -4.02
C ASN A 98 13.63 -0.87 -3.92
N VAL A 99 12.93 -1.14 -5.03
CA VAL A 99 11.49 -1.43 -5.07
C VAL A 99 11.26 -2.93 -5.26
N HIS A 100 10.48 -3.51 -4.37
CA HIS A 100 9.94 -4.86 -4.51
C HIS A 100 8.42 -4.78 -4.63
N VAL A 101 7.87 -5.35 -5.71
CA VAL A 101 6.44 -5.47 -5.93
C VAL A 101 6.03 -6.93 -5.72
N PHE A 102 5.10 -7.17 -4.82
CA PHE A 102 4.49 -8.48 -4.63
C PHE A 102 3.48 -8.74 -5.75
N THR A 103 3.87 -9.52 -6.74
CA THR A 103 3.04 -9.73 -7.95
C THR A 103 2.24 -11.03 -7.94
N GLY A 104 2.32 -11.80 -6.87
CA GLY A 104 1.67 -13.11 -6.73
C GLY A 104 0.89 -13.27 -5.43
N GLY A 105 0.68 -14.53 -5.05
CA GLY A 105 0.10 -14.89 -3.76
C GLY A 105 1.00 -14.47 -2.58
N LEU A 106 0.59 -14.82 -1.36
CA LEU A 106 1.32 -14.41 -0.16
C LEU A 106 2.74 -14.99 -0.13
N GLU A 107 3.71 -14.12 -0.20
CA GLU A 107 5.15 -14.41 -0.16
C GLU A 107 5.87 -13.50 0.81
N SER A 108 7.19 -13.63 0.98
CA SER A 108 7.95 -12.74 1.88
C SER A 108 9.33 -12.39 1.36
N VAL A 109 9.80 -11.21 1.75
CA VAL A 109 11.16 -10.70 1.50
C VAL A 109 11.83 -10.42 2.84
N VAL A 110 13.12 -10.76 2.96
CA VAL A 110 13.92 -10.45 4.14
C VAL A 110 14.75 -9.19 3.87
N ILE A 111 14.60 -8.20 4.72
CA ILE A 111 15.41 -6.98 4.75
C ILE A 111 16.48 -7.18 5.84
N GLY A 112 17.59 -7.83 5.47
CA GLY A 112 18.62 -8.27 6.42
C GLY A 112 19.21 -7.14 7.25
N ALA A 113 19.40 -5.94 6.68
CA ALA A 113 19.90 -4.77 7.39
C ALA A 113 18.98 -4.30 8.53
N LEU A 114 17.69 -4.64 8.47
CA LEU A 114 16.68 -4.25 9.47
C LEU A 114 16.26 -5.43 10.36
N ASP A 115 16.83 -6.62 10.16
CA ASP A 115 16.39 -7.86 10.80
C ASP A 115 14.85 -7.99 10.73
N CYS A 116 14.31 -7.74 9.52
CA CYS A 116 12.88 -7.66 9.27
C CYS A 116 12.47 -8.56 8.11
N ARG A 117 11.41 -9.33 8.31
CA ARG A 117 10.71 -10.06 7.24
C ARG A 117 9.43 -9.34 6.90
N VAL A 118 9.25 -9.04 5.62
CA VAL A 118 8.04 -8.39 5.11
C VAL A 118 7.27 -9.38 4.24
N TYR A 119 6.03 -9.67 4.62
CA TYR A 119 5.08 -10.46 3.85
C TYR A 119 4.23 -9.55 2.98
N GLY A 120 3.88 -10.01 1.80
CA GLY A 120 3.01 -9.27 0.90
C GLY A 120 2.37 -10.17 -0.13
N ALA A 121 1.33 -9.65 -0.79
CA ALA A 121 0.67 -10.29 -1.92
C ALA A 121 0.10 -9.21 -2.83
N GLY A 122 0.09 -9.44 -4.14
CA GLY A 122 -0.58 -8.58 -5.11
C GLY A 122 -1.88 -9.20 -5.60
N TYR A 123 -2.91 -8.39 -5.75
CA TYR A 123 -4.16 -8.83 -6.38
C TYR A 123 -3.92 -9.29 -7.81
N GLN A 124 -4.64 -10.33 -8.23
CA GLN A 124 -4.60 -10.90 -9.59
C GLN A 124 -5.85 -10.54 -10.40
N SER A 125 -6.87 -9.99 -9.73
CA SER A 125 -8.15 -9.54 -10.28
C SER A 125 -8.78 -8.52 -9.34
N MET A 126 -9.94 -8.00 -9.69
CA MET A 126 -10.73 -7.11 -8.83
C MET A 126 -11.09 -7.74 -7.47
N ASP A 127 -11.19 -9.07 -7.42
CA ASP A 127 -11.50 -9.82 -6.22
C ASP A 127 -10.26 -10.55 -5.69
N CYS A 128 -10.13 -10.64 -4.37
CA CYS A 128 -9.07 -11.36 -3.71
C CYS A 128 -9.65 -12.15 -2.52
N PRO A 129 -9.35 -13.45 -2.40
CA PRO A 129 -9.76 -14.23 -1.23
C PRO A 129 -9.03 -13.76 0.03
N GLY A 130 -9.48 -14.22 1.19
CA GLY A 130 -8.81 -13.94 2.46
C GLY A 130 -7.39 -14.52 2.49
N LEU A 131 -6.37 -13.67 2.53
CA LEU A 131 -4.96 -14.07 2.48
C LEU A 131 -4.39 -14.50 3.84
N LEU A 132 -5.05 -14.12 4.94
CA LEU A 132 -4.60 -14.45 6.30
C LEU A 132 -5.30 -15.68 6.90
N GLU A 133 -6.04 -16.44 6.11
CA GLU A 133 -6.65 -17.70 6.61
C GLU A 133 -5.55 -18.72 6.92
N GLY A 134 -5.42 -19.11 8.19
CA GLY A 134 -4.38 -20.02 8.65
C GLY A 134 -2.95 -19.47 8.59
N PHE A 135 -2.79 -18.21 8.20
CA PHE A 135 -1.46 -17.60 8.14
C PHE A 135 -0.90 -17.36 9.54
N ARG A 136 0.40 -17.67 9.67
CA ARG A 136 1.22 -17.33 10.82
C ARG A 136 2.60 -16.94 10.33
N ALA A 137 3.10 -15.80 10.78
CA ALA A 137 4.44 -15.33 10.46
C ALA A 137 5.49 -16.35 10.92
N GLN A 138 6.45 -16.64 10.06
CA GLN A 138 7.53 -17.61 10.27
C GLN A 138 8.86 -16.96 9.93
N GLY A 139 9.91 -17.42 10.56
CA GLY A 139 11.27 -16.90 10.37
C GLY A 139 11.91 -16.54 11.70
N GLY A 140 13.20 -16.26 11.66
CA GLY A 140 14.01 -15.89 12.82
C GLY A 140 14.23 -14.37 12.95
N GLU A 141 13.73 -13.58 11.99
CA GLU A 141 13.91 -12.15 11.99
C GLU A 141 13.15 -11.50 13.14
N ARG A 142 13.78 -10.52 13.77
CA ARG A 142 13.26 -9.78 14.92
C ARG A 142 11.88 -9.17 14.64
N TYR A 143 11.70 -8.56 13.48
CA TYR A 143 10.46 -7.94 13.09
C TYR A 143 9.76 -8.73 11.98
N GLN A 144 8.47 -8.97 12.18
CA GLN A 144 7.58 -9.65 11.24
C GLN A 144 6.51 -8.65 10.83
N VAL A 145 6.53 -8.20 9.59
CA VAL A 145 5.65 -7.15 9.07
C VAL A 145 4.89 -7.69 7.87
N ALA A 146 3.68 -7.22 7.62
CA ALA A 146 3.00 -7.48 6.37
C ALA A 146 2.48 -6.19 5.73
N VAL A 147 2.46 -6.18 4.40
CA VAL A 147 1.81 -5.16 3.59
C VAL A 147 0.82 -5.85 2.67
N LEU A 148 -0.47 -5.52 2.80
CA LEU A 148 -1.56 -6.14 2.06
C LEU A 148 -2.59 -5.07 1.68
N HIS A 149 -3.31 -5.33 0.61
CA HIS A 149 -4.53 -4.61 0.31
C HIS A 149 -5.71 -5.47 0.77
N GLY A 150 -6.62 -4.96 1.61
CA GLY A 150 -7.69 -5.79 2.15
C GLY A 150 -8.63 -5.08 3.11
N ASP A 151 -9.76 -5.72 3.34
CA ASP A 151 -10.89 -5.16 4.07
C ASP A 151 -10.98 -5.70 5.50
N PRO A 152 -10.62 -4.92 6.53
CA PRO A 152 -10.78 -5.28 7.92
C PRO A 152 -12.20 -5.02 8.47
N SER A 153 -13.10 -4.45 7.67
CA SER A 153 -14.42 -4.00 8.12
C SER A 153 -15.53 -5.01 7.84
N LEU A 154 -15.39 -5.81 6.77
CA LEU A 154 -16.41 -6.76 6.33
C LEU A 154 -15.86 -8.18 6.22
N ALA A 155 -16.35 -9.08 7.06
CA ALA A 155 -15.92 -10.49 7.09
C ALA A 155 -16.22 -11.28 5.80
N LYS A 156 -17.05 -10.76 4.91
CA LYS A 156 -17.41 -11.36 3.61
C LYS A 156 -17.18 -10.37 2.46
N SER A 157 -16.15 -9.55 2.58
CA SER A 157 -15.71 -8.67 1.49
C SER A 157 -15.15 -9.49 0.33
N PRO A 158 -15.36 -9.11 -0.94
CA PRO A 158 -14.63 -9.66 -2.08
C PRO A 158 -13.16 -9.21 -2.10
N SER A 159 -12.83 -8.18 -1.32
CA SER A 159 -11.51 -7.53 -1.31
C SER A 159 -10.68 -7.99 -0.11
N CYS A 160 -10.21 -9.23 -0.12
CA CYS A 160 -9.35 -9.80 0.91
C CYS A 160 -9.87 -9.53 2.33
N PRO A 161 -10.96 -10.17 2.77
CA PRO A 161 -11.50 -9.97 4.10
C PRO A 161 -10.49 -10.37 5.18
N ILE A 162 -10.29 -9.50 6.17
CA ILE A 162 -9.32 -9.69 7.25
C ILE A 162 -10.03 -9.53 8.60
N THR A 163 -10.09 -10.62 9.37
CA THR A 163 -10.73 -10.60 10.68
C THR A 163 -9.73 -10.29 11.81
N THR A 164 -10.22 -9.72 12.90
CA THR A 164 -9.42 -9.47 14.11
C THR A 164 -8.75 -10.74 14.64
N ALA A 165 -9.40 -11.91 14.50
CA ALA A 165 -8.82 -13.19 14.89
C ALA A 165 -7.61 -13.55 14.02
N GLN A 166 -7.71 -13.41 12.70
CA GLN A 166 -6.60 -13.65 11.77
C GLN A 166 -5.42 -12.72 12.06
N VAL A 167 -5.68 -11.42 12.31
CA VAL A 167 -4.63 -10.47 12.69
C VAL A 167 -3.92 -10.90 13.98
N ARG A 168 -4.67 -11.27 15.03
CA ARG A 168 -4.09 -11.76 16.28
C ARG A 168 -3.25 -13.02 16.07
N ASP A 169 -3.78 -13.98 15.31
CA ASP A 169 -3.19 -15.30 15.14
C ASP A 169 -2.03 -15.30 14.11
N SER A 170 -1.89 -14.22 13.33
CA SER A 170 -0.80 -14.02 12.37
C SER A 170 0.58 -13.89 13.02
N HIS A 171 0.65 -13.46 14.28
CA HIS A 171 1.90 -13.20 15.01
C HIS A 171 2.81 -12.16 14.33
N LEU A 172 2.26 -11.27 13.53
CA LEU A 172 2.97 -10.11 13.03
C LEU A 172 3.22 -9.08 14.15
N HIS A 173 4.18 -8.18 13.93
CA HIS A 173 4.31 -6.96 14.73
C HIS A 173 3.44 -5.85 14.15
N TYR A 174 3.45 -5.71 12.82
CA TYR A 174 2.69 -4.69 12.11
C TYR A 174 2.06 -5.25 10.83
N LEU A 175 0.82 -4.86 10.57
CA LEU A 175 0.10 -5.13 9.33
C LEU A 175 -0.32 -3.79 8.72
N ALA A 176 0.35 -3.41 7.62
CA ALA A 176 -0.04 -2.27 6.80
C ALA A 176 -1.14 -2.68 5.83
N LEU A 177 -2.27 -1.99 5.87
CA LEU A 177 -3.40 -2.23 4.96
C LEU A 177 -3.70 -1.01 4.07
N GLY A 178 -4.24 -1.28 2.90
CA GLY A 178 -4.99 -0.36 2.04
C GLY A 178 -6.43 -0.81 1.90
N HIS A 179 -7.17 -0.22 0.95
CA HIS A 179 -8.56 -0.45 0.58
C HIS A 179 -9.57 0.48 1.27
N ILE A 180 -9.42 0.78 2.54
CA ILE A 180 -10.35 1.67 3.25
C ILE A 180 -9.81 3.09 3.23
N HIS A 181 -10.49 4.00 2.53
CA HIS A 181 -10.03 5.38 2.29
C HIS A 181 -10.09 6.31 3.51
N LYS A 182 -10.77 5.88 4.58
CA LYS A 182 -10.77 6.57 5.87
C LYS A 182 -9.79 5.90 6.82
N ALA A 183 -8.82 6.65 7.31
CA ALA A 183 -7.79 6.15 8.20
C ALA A 183 -8.34 5.44 9.45
N GLY A 184 -7.69 4.37 9.85
CA GLY A 184 -8.04 3.61 11.04
C GLY A 184 -6.93 2.63 11.45
N ALA A 185 -7.05 2.14 12.68
CA ALA A 185 -6.14 1.15 13.22
C ALA A 185 -6.81 0.38 14.38
N PHE A 186 -6.33 -0.83 14.62
CA PHE A 186 -6.65 -1.60 15.84
C PHE A 186 -5.49 -2.52 16.23
N GLN A 187 -5.46 -2.89 17.51
CA GLN A 187 -4.51 -3.84 18.04
C GLN A 187 -5.20 -5.20 18.22
N ALA A 188 -4.56 -6.29 17.78
CA ALA A 188 -5.01 -7.65 18.02
C ALA A 188 -3.84 -8.54 18.43
N GLY A 189 -3.82 -8.96 19.70
CA GLY A 189 -2.64 -9.57 20.29
C GLY A 189 -1.45 -8.61 20.26
N ARG A 190 -0.31 -9.06 19.72
CA ARG A 190 0.85 -8.18 19.55
C ARG A 190 0.81 -7.37 18.24
N THR A 191 -0.08 -7.71 17.31
CA THR A 191 -0.12 -7.12 15.98
C THR A 191 -0.87 -5.79 15.99
N LEU A 192 -0.21 -4.71 15.59
CA LEU A 192 -0.86 -3.46 15.21
C LEU A 192 -1.27 -3.56 13.74
N CYS A 193 -2.57 -3.48 13.47
CA CYS A 193 -3.12 -3.40 12.12
C CYS A 193 -3.55 -1.96 11.85
N ALA A 194 -3.09 -1.35 10.75
CA ALA A 194 -3.41 0.03 10.45
C ALA A 194 -3.53 0.28 8.94
N TRP A 195 -4.44 1.19 8.57
CA TRP A 195 -4.64 1.68 7.21
C TRP A 195 -4.75 3.21 7.22
N PRO A 196 -3.91 3.91 6.44
CA PRO A 196 -3.79 5.36 6.49
C PRO A 196 -4.93 6.08 5.77
N GLY A 197 -5.72 5.36 4.98
CA GLY A 197 -6.66 5.93 4.04
C GLY A 197 -5.97 6.52 2.81
N CYS A 198 -6.73 7.20 1.97
CA CYS A 198 -6.21 7.86 0.79
C CYS A 198 -5.48 9.17 1.17
N PRO A 199 -4.32 9.49 0.57
CA PRO A 199 -3.57 10.72 0.87
C PRO A 199 -4.19 11.97 0.22
N MET A 200 -5.12 11.79 -0.73
CA MET A 200 -5.90 12.84 -1.36
C MET A 200 -7.32 12.34 -1.63
N GLY A 201 -8.33 13.11 -1.24
CA GLY A 201 -9.72 12.78 -1.55
C GLY A 201 -10.03 12.97 -3.04
N ARG A 202 -10.81 12.07 -3.62
CA ARG A 202 -11.23 12.08 -5.02
C ARG A 202 -12.63 12.65 -5.23
N GLY A 203 -13.39 12.80 -4.16
CA GLY A 203 -14.76 13.28 -4.17
C GLY A 203 -15.17 14.01 -2.88
N TRP A 204 -16.40 14.47 -2.87
CA TRP A 204 -16.99 15.20 -1.74
C TRP A 204 -17.28 14.30 -0.53
N ASP A 205 -17.28 13.00 -0.71
CA ASP A 205 -17.43 11.96 0.29
C ASP A 205 -16.10 11.61 1.00
N GLU A 206 -14.97 11.99 0.39
CA GLU A 206 -13.62 11.74 0.93
C GLU A 206 -13.01 13.00 1.55
N THR A 207 -13.77 13.76 2.31
CA THR A 207 -13.31 14.98 2.98
C THR A 207 -12.56 14.69 4.29
N GLY A 208 -11.97 15.74 4.88
CA GLY A 208 -11.25 15.67 6.15
C GLY A 208 -9.73 15.52 6.02
N PRO A 209 -9.02 15.34 7.15
CA PRO A 209 -7.57 15.19 7.15
C PRO A 209 -7.14 13.97 6.33
N LYS A 210 -6.08 14.14 5.55
CA LYS A 210 -5.46 13.12 4.72
C LYS A 210 -3.97 13.00 5.09
N GLY A 211 -3.40 11.81 4.95
CA GLY A 211 -2.01 11.61 5.31
C GLY A 211 -1.50 10.19 5.15
N VAL A 212 -0.44 9.91 5.85
CA VAL A 212 0.19 8.59 5.93
C VAL A 212 0.46 8.27 7.41
N TYR A 213 0.78 7.02 7.70
CA TYR A 213 1.30 6.66 9.03
C TYR A 213 2.83 6.59 9.02
N LEU A 214 3.45 7.19 10.02
CA LEU A 214 4.79 6.87 10.46
C LEU A 214 4.67 5.86 11.59
N VAL A 215 5.39 4.77 11.47
CA VAL A 215 5.32 3.62 12.40
C VAL A 215 6.72 3.32 12.89
N THR A 216 6.90 3.25 14.19
CA THR A 216 8.15 2.80 14.82
C THR A 216 7.91 1.42 15.41
N LEU A 217 8.79 0.47 15.10
CA LEU A 217 8.81 -0.85 15.72
C LEU A 217 9.94 -0.88 16.74
N GLU A 218 9.57 -1.02 17.99
CA GLU A 218 10.50 -1.10 19.14
C GLU A 218 10.32 -2.45 19.83
N ASP A 219 11.29 -2.80 20.69
CA ASP A 219 11.24 -4.03 21.53
C ASP A 219 10.23 -3.90 22.65
#